data_76234e0dc1985678519e2930d4bbde8d
#
_entry.id   76234e0dc1985678519e2930d4bbde8d
#
_cell.length_a   1.000
_cell.length_b   1.000
_cell.length_c   1.000
_cell.angle_alpha   90.00
_cell.angle_beta   90.00
_cell.angle_gamma   90.00
#
_symmetry.space_group_name_H-M   'P 1'
#
loop_
_entity.id
_entity.type
_entity.pdbx_description
1 polymer ?
#
loop_
_entity_poly.entity_id
_entity_poly.type
_entity_poly.pdbx_seq_one_letter_code
_entity_poly.pdbx_strand_id
1 'polypeptide(L)'
;MIASIDTSLIDWSRAQFALTAMYHWLFVPLTLGLGVIQAIMETIYYKTGNEFWKKTAQFWMKLFGINFAIGVATGLILEFEFGTNWSNYSWFVGDIFGAPLAIEGILAFFMEATFIAVMFFGWDKVSKRFHLASTWLTIIGATLSALWILIANAWMQNPVGMHFNPDTVRNEMFDFWAVALSPVAINKFFHTVLSGWITGAVFVIGISSWYLLKKRETKFSLESIKVGALFGLVASVLILWTGDGSAYQVAQKQPMKLAAMEGLYEGGNGTGLVAIGLLNPDKTSYKDNVNPFIFDIKIPKLLSFLAERDVDAYVPGIVNLIEGGYETNKGTVALSAAEKIEKGQIAIQALADYRKAVKDKDQVAAGQARTLLDENFAYFGYGYIKDPADLVPHVGLTFYSFRVMVILGGYFILLFIVALIWSKKNKFADARWLQWASLWTIPLAYIAGQAGWIVAEGGRQPWAIQDILPTSASVSKLATSSVQTTFFVFLFLFTVLLIAEIGIMVKAIKKGPERG
;
A
#
# COMPACT_ATOMS: atom_id res chain seq x y z
N MET A 1 33.24 -7.42 9.04
CA MET A 1 33.31 -6.16 9.80
C MET A 1 32.06 -5.37 9.42
N ILE A 2 30.97 -5.44 10.22
CA ILE A 2 29.77 -4.61 10.05
C ILE A 2 30.22 -3.22 10.52
N ALA A 3 30.58 -2.33 9.58
CA ALA A 3 30.81 -0.95 9.91
C ALA A 3 29.56 -0.42 10.62
N SER A 4 29.72 0.34 11.70
CA SER A 4 28.58 0.99 12.36
C SER A 4 27.89 1.87 11.33
N ILE A 5 26.73 1.41 10.85
CA ILE A 5 25.92 2.18 9.91
C ILE A 5 25.41 3.39 10.69
N ASP A 6 25.60 4.57 10.13
CA ASP A 6 25.09 5.82 10.70
C ASP A 6 23.55 5.73 10.77
N THR A 7 23.00 5.66 11.97
CA THR A 7 21.55 5.59 12.19
C THR A 7 20.82 6.78 11.54
N SER A 8 21.47 7.94 11.51
CA SER A 8 20.97 9.14 10.85
C SER A 8 20.78 8.93 9.34
N LEU A 9 21.70 8.22 8.66
CA LEU A 9 21.55 7.88 7.23
C LEU A 9 20.33 7.01 6.99
N ILE A 10 20.09 6.01 7.86
CA ILE A 10 18.94 5.12 7.75
C ILE A 10 17.65 5.91 7.89
N ASP A 11 17.55 6.76 8.91
CA ASP A 11 16.36 7.54 9.20
C ASP A 11 16.04 8.56 8.08
N TRP A 12 17.04 9.24 7.54
CA TRP A 12 16.84 10.15 6.40
C TRP A 12 16.45 9.41 5.12
N SER A 13 17.03 8.23 4.85
CA SER A 13 16.66 7.42 3.69
C SER A 13 15.21 6.91 3.80
N ARG A 14 14.81 6.48 5.01
CA ARG A 14 13.40 6.09 5.28
C ARG A 14 12.46 7.27 5.14
N ALA A 15 12.81 8.43 5.68
CA ALA A 15 12.02 9.65 5.58
C ALA A 15 11.84 10.09 4.12
N GLN A 16 12.89 10.03 3.30
CA GLN A 16 12.82 10.38 1.89
C GLN A 16 11.92 9.43 1.12
N PHE A 17 12.08 8.12 1.30
CA PHE A 17 11.21 7.13 0.66
C PHE A 17 9.74 7.30 1.07
N ALA A 18 9.49 7.51 2.37
CA ALA A 18 8.14 7.77 2.88
C ALA A 18 7.55 9.05 2.27
N LEU A 19 8.33 10.13 2.18
CA LEU A 19 7.93 11.38 1.55
C LEU A 19 7.48 11.14 0.11
N THR A 20 8.33 10.50 -0.71
CA THR A 20 8.08 10.27 -2.13
C THR A 20 6.87 9.36 -2.32
N ALA A 21 6.77 8.26 -1.56
CA ALA A 21 5.65 7.33 -1.62
C ALA A 21 4.33 7.99 -1.21
N MET A 22 4.32 8.81 -0.15
CA MET A 22 3.12 9.52 0.29
C MET A 22 2.66 10.57 -0.71
N TYR A 23 3.58 11.32 -1.35
CA TYR A 23 3.22 12.24 -2.43
C TYR A 23 2.70 11.49 -3.66
N HIS A 24 3.37 10.43 -4.09
CA HIS A 24 2.91 9.61 -5.22
C HIS A 24 1.50 9.05 -4.96
N TRP A 25 1.22 8.62 -3.74
CA TRP A 25 -0.10 8.10 -3.35
C TRP A 25 -1.20 9.19 -3.25
N LEU A 26 -0.92 10.46 -3.43
CA LEU A 26 -1.95 11.48 -3.64
C LEU A 26 -2.55 11.40 -5.06
N PHE A 27 -1.80 10.91 -6.04
CA PHE A 27 -2.20 10.90 -7.45
C PHE A 27 -2.73 9.53 -7.90
N VAL A 28 -2.10 8.44 -7.47
CA VAL A 28 -2.43 7.08 -7.90
C VAL A 28 -3.90 6.69 -7.62
N PRO A 29 -4.45 6.87 -6.40
CA PRO A 29 -5.82 6.46 -6.11
C PRO A 29 -6.85 7.16 -7.01
N LEU A 30 -6.65 8.45 -7.25
CA LEU A 30 -7.55 9.21 -8.11
C LEU A 30 -7.43 8.76 -9.57
N THR A 31 -6.22 8.48 -10.06
CA THR A 31 -6.01 7.91 -11.41
C THR A 31 -6.79 6.60 -11.57
N LEU A 32 -6.62 5.65 -10.65
CA LEU A 32 -7.26 4.33 -10.74
C LEU A 32 -8.79 4.43 -10.68
N GLY A 33 -9.32 5.24 -9.75
CA GLY A 33 -10.77 5.33 -9.56
C GLY A 33 -11.48 6.20 -10.59
N LEU A 34 -10.96 7.39 -10.85
CA LEU A 34 -11.57 8.33 -11.79
C LEU A 34 -11.48 7.82 -13.24
N GLY A 35 -10.36 7.12 -13.57
CA GLY A 35 -10.19 6.47 -14.86
C GLY A 35 -11.31 5.50 -15.17
N VAL A 36 -11.64 4.58 -14.25
CA VAL A 36 -12.72 3.60 -14.46
C VAL A 36 -14.09 4.29 -14.53
N ILE A 37 -14.36 5.26 -13.65
CA ILE A 37 -15.65 5.96 -13.64
C ILE A 37 -15.92 6.69 -14.95
N GLN A 38 -14.92 7.39 -15.49
CA GLN A 38 -15.07 8.09 -16.76
C GLN A 38 -15.21 7.12 -17.94
N ALA A 39 -14.54 5.97 -17.94
CA ALA A 39 -14.71 4.93 -18.95
C ALA A 39 -16.10 4.27 -18.90
N ILE A 40 -16.68 4.11 -17.72
CA ILE A 40 -18.07 3.69 -17.56
C ILE A 40 -19.01 4.71 -18.22
N MET A 41 -18.81 6.01 -17.98
CA MET A 41 -19.61 7.08 -18.58
C MET A 41 -19.45 7.13 -20.10
N GLU A 42 -18.24 6.94 -20.63
CA GLU A 42 -18.00 6.80 -22.07
C GLU A 42 -18.65 5.54 -22.64
N THR A 43 -18.66 4.43 -21.91
CA THR A 43 -19.36 3.21 -22.30
C THR A 43 -20.86 3.44 -22.41
N ILE A 44 -21.46 4.23 -21.52
CA ILE A 44 -22.88 4.64 -21.61
C ILE A 44 -23.09 5.49 -22.86
N TYR A 45 -22.20 6.46 -23.16
CA TYR A 45 -22.26 7.22 -24.41
C TYR A 45 -22.21 6.33 -25.64
N TYR A 46 -21.28 5.38 -25.67
CA TYR A 46 -21.13 4.44 -26.80
C TYR A 46 -22.42 3.64 -27.07
N LYS A 47 -23.06 3.15 -25.97
CA LYS A 47 -24.28 2.33 -26.07
C LYS A 47 -25.51 3.15 -26.41
N THR A 48 -25.63 4.38 -25.93
CA THR A 48 -26.86 5.18 -26.04
C THR A 48 -26.81 6.24 -27.13
N GLY A 49 -25.60 6.63 -27.58
CA GLY A 49 -25.40 7.75 -28.48
C GLY A 49 -25.71 9.11 -27.88
N ASN A 50 -26.00 9.20 -26.58
CA ASN A 50 -26.43 10.43 -25.92
C ASN A 50 -25.24 11.37 -25.64
N GLU A 51 -25.18 12.51 -26.33
CA GLU A 51 -24.10 13.51 -26.23
C GLU A 51 -23.90 14.07 -24.82
N PHE A 52 -24.90 14.00 -23.96
CA PHE A 52 -24.75 14.34 -22.54
C PHE A 52 -23.66 13.48 -21.87
N TRP A 53 -23.64 12.19 -22.12
CA TRP A 53 -22.64 11.29 -21.56
C TRP A 53 -21.24 11.48 -22.16
N LYS A 54 -21.16 11.88 -23.46
CA LYS A 54 -19.88 12.27 -24.08
C LYS A 54 -19.25 13.45 -23.34
N LYS A 55 -20.02 14.53 -23.14
CA LYS A 55 -19.54 15.73 -22.42
C LYS A 55 -19.20 15.44 -20.97
N THR A 56 -20.00 14.59 -20.31
CA THR A 56 -19.74 14.14 -18.95
C THR A 56 -18.42 13.37 -18.85
N ALA A 57 -18.20 12.41 -19.74
CA ALA A 57 -16.94 11.65 -19.80
C ALA A 57 -15.74 12.55 -20.09
N GLN A 58 -15.86 13.47 -21.05
CA GLN A 58 -14.80 14.43 -21.40
C GLN A 58 -14.40 15.33 -20.21
N PHE A 59 -15.37 15.74 -19.39
CA PHE A 59 -15.06 16.54 -18.21
C PHE A 59 -14.23 15.74 -17.19
N TRP A 60 -14.67 14.53 -16.85
CA TRP A 60 -13.95 13.68 -15.90
C TRP A 60 -12.60 13.22 -16.44
N MET A 61 -12.52 12.93 -17.76
CA MET A 61 -11.27 12.63 -18.47
C MET A 61 -10.25 13.76 -18.36
N LYS A 62 -10.70 15.01 -18.47
CA LYS A 62 -9.81 16.18 -18.30
C LYS A 62 -9.20 16.22 -16.89
N LEU A 63 -10.00 15.99 -15.85
CA LEU A 63 -9.50 15.94 -14.48
C LEU A 63 -8.57 14.74 -14.25
N PHE A 64 -8.91 13.59 -14.83
CA PHE A 64 -8.03 12.42 -14.86
C PHE A 64 -6.66 12.76 -15.45
N GLY A 65 -6.61 13.43 -16.60
CA GLY A 65 -5.35 13.73 -17.27
C GLY A 65 -4.46 14.71 -16.52
N ILE A 66 -5.04 15.70 -15.82
CA ILE A 66 -4.29 16.62 -14.97
C ILE A 66 -3.58 15.83 -13.85
N ASN A 67 -4.32 14.94 -13.18
CA ASN A 67 -3.81 14.12 -12.09
C ASN A 67 -2.81 13.06 -12.57
N PHE A 68 -3.10 12.40 -13.69
CA PHE A 68 -2.26 11.35 -14.27
C PHE A 68 -0.85 11.83 -14.60
N ALA A 69 -0.72 13.02 -15.20
CA ALA A 69 0.58 13.57 -15.59
C ALA A 69 1.53 13.75 -14.40
N ILE A 70 1.01 14.21 -13.26
CA ILE A 70 1.82 14.37 -12.04
C ILE A 70 2.08 13.01 -11.38
N GLY A 71 1.09 12.11 -11.43
CA GLY A 71 1.25 10.75 -10.93
C GLY A 71 2.42 10.01 -11.58
N VAL A 72 2.53 10.07 -12.91
CA VAL A 72 3.66 9.47 -13.65
C VAL A 72 4.99 10.09 -13.23
N ALA A 73 5.08 11.41 -13.14
CA ALA A 73 6.32 12.09 -12.76
C ALA A 73 6.81 11.68 -11.36
N THR A 74 5.92 11.58 -10.39
CA THR A 74 6.27 11.18 -9.01
C THR A 74 6.60 9.69 -8.91
N GLY A 75 5.96 8.83 -9.73
CA GLY A 75 6.24 7.40 -9.81
C GLY A 75 7.66 7.11 -10.30
N LEU A 76 8.09 7.79 -11.38
CA LEU A 76 9.44 7.65 -11.89
C LEU A 76 10.52 8.01 -10.85
N ILE A 77 10.29 9.06 -10.06
CA ILE A 77 11.24 9.46 -9.00
C ILE A 77 11.31 8.36 -7.93
N LEU A 78 10.17 7.77 -7.54
CA LEU A 78 10.13 6.69 -6.55
C LEU A 78 10.91 5.45 -7.02
N GLU A 79 10.83 5.09 -8.31
CA GLU A 79 11.61 4.00 -8.87
C GLU A 79 13.12 4.27 -8.83
N PHE A 80 13.55 5.49 -9.15
CA PHE A 80 14.97 5.86 -9.07
C PHE A 80 15.54 5.77 -7.65
N GLU A 81 14.73 5.96 -6.61
CA GLU A 81 15.18 5.83 -5.22
C GLU A 81 15.68 4.42 -4.87
N PHE A 82 15.17 3.37 -5.51
CA PHE A 82 15.68 2.02 -5.33
C PHE A 82 17.13 1.87 -5.78
N GLY A 83 17.53 2.55 -6.84
CA GLY A 83 18.92 2.55 -7.31
C GLY A 83 19.85 3.49 -6.52
N THR A 84 19.32 4.61 -6.02
CA THR A 84 20.11 5.63 -5.32
C THR A 84 20.23 5.37 -3.83
N ASN A 85 19.12 5.38 -3.10
CA ASN A 85 19.11 5.30 -1.63
C ASN A 85 19.09 3.87 -1.10
N TRP A 86 18.66 2.91 -1.91
CA TRP A 86 18.40 1.51 -1.51
C TRP A 86 19.16 0.50 -2.38
N SER A 87 20.40 0.82 -2.79
CA SER A 87 21.18 -0.02 -3.68
C SER A 87 21.49 -1.41 -3.11
N ASN A 88 21.71 -1.54 -1.79
CA ASN A 88 21.91 -2.83 -1.16
C ASN A 88 20.66 -3.70 -1.23
N TYR A 89 19.47 -3.09 -1.02
CA TYR A 89 18.19 -3.76 -1.25
C TYR A 89 18.09 -4.22 -2.71
N SER A 90 18.29 -3.31 -3.66
CA SER A 90 18.17 -3.61 -5.10
C SER A 90 19.12 -4.72 -5.55
N TRP A 91 20.33 -4.75 -5.00
CA TRP A 91 21.26 -5.85 -5.24
C TRP A 91 20.74 -7.17 -4.67
N PHE A 92 20.24 -7.16 -3.43
CA PHE A 92 19.84 -8.35 -2.68
C PHE A 92 18.58 -9.02 -3.25
N VAL A 93 17.64 -8.24 -3.81
CA VAL A 93 16.42 -8.78 -4.41
C VAL A 93 16.57 -9.21 -5.86
N GLY A 94 17.60 -8.71 -6.56
CA GLY A 94 17.93 -9.13 -7.92
C GLY A 94 16.78 -9.04 -8.91
N ASP A 95 16.51 -10.15 -9.58
CA ASP A 95 15.49 -10.30 -10.61
C ASP A 95 14.06 -10.39 -10.05
N ILE A 96 13.89 -10.73 -8.77
CA ILE A 96 12.57 -10.82 -8.12
C ILE A 96 11.86 -9.47 -8.12
N PHE A 97 12.61 -8.37 -7.94
CA PHE A 97 12.08 -7.01 -8.04
C PHE A 97 12.20 -6.47 -9.47
N GLY A 98 13.31 -6.75 -10.14
CA GLY A 98 13.58 -6.25 -11.49
C GLY A 98 12.65 -6.79 -12.56
N ALA A 99 12.22 -8.05 -12.51
CA ALA A 99 11.33 -8.62 -13.51
C ALA A 99 9.92 -7.97 -13.49
N PRO A 100 9.22 -7.82 -12.36
CA PRO A 100 7.97 -7.07 -12.31
C PRO A 100 8.09 -5.63 -12.84
N LEU A 101 9.13 -4.89 -12.47
CA LEU A 101 9.35 -3.52 -12.94
C LEU A 101 9.63 -3.45 -14.46
N ALA A 102 10.41 -4.39 -14.99
CA ALA A 102 10.66 -4.47 -16.44
C ALA A 102 9.36 -4.75 -17.22
N ILE A 103 8.52 -5.66 -16.72
CA ILE A 103 7.22 -5.96 -17.33
C ILE A 103 6.28 -4.75 -17.21
N GLU A 104 6.29 -4.04 -16.09
CA GLU A 104 5.56 -2.79 -15.91
C GLU A 104 5.93 -1.77 -17.00
N GLY A 105 7.23 -1.49 -17.16
CA GLY A 105 7.72 -0.57 -18.19
C GLY A 105 7.32 -0.98 -19.61
N ILE A 106 7.46 -2.25 -19.97
CA ILE A 106 7.20 -2.74 -21.32
C ILE A 106 5.70 -2.83 -21.61
N LEU A 107 4.90 -3.41 -20.73
CA LEU A 107 3.47 -3.65 -21.00
C LEU A 107 2.58 -2.50 -20.57
N ALA A 108 2.71 -2.05 -19.31
CA ALA A 108 1.80 -1.05 -18.76
C ALA A 108 2.10 0.34 -19.32
N PHE A 109 3.31 0.83 -19.17
CA PHE A 109 3.69 2.18 -19.61
C PHE A 109 3.57 2.37 -21.14
N PHE A 110 4.01 1.41 -21.94
CA PHE A 110 3.82 1.51 -23.41
C PHE A 110 2.35 1.49 -23.81
N MET A 111 1.52 0.70 -23.14
CA MET A 111 0.08 0.67 -23.39
C MET A 111 -0.56 2.01 -23.06
N GLU A 112 -0.25 2.58 -21.90
CA GLU A 112 -0.71 3.90 -21.49
C GLU A 112 -0.25 4.98 -22.48
N ALA A 113 1.04 5.07 -22.76
CA ALA A 113 1.62 6.07 -23.65
C ALA A 113 1.04 6.00 -25.08
N THR A 114 0.72 4.79 -25.58
CA THR A 114 0.15 4.58 -26.91
C THR A 114 -1.29 5.07 -26.99
N PHE A 115 -2.13 4.74 -26.02
CA PHE A 115 -3.57 4.95 -26.12
C PHE A 115 -4.04 6.27 -25.48
N ILE A 116 -3.26 6.89 -24.60
CA ILE A 116 -3.63 8.14 -23.93
C ILE A 116 -3.85 9.30 -24.93
N ALA A 117 -3.06 9.37 -25.98
CA ALA A 117 -3.22 10.40 -27.01
C ALA A 117 -4.55 10.24 -27.77
N VAL A 118 -4.95 8.99 -28.07
CA VAL A 118 -6.26 8.72 -28.70
C VAL A 118 -7.39 9.05 -27.74
N MET A 119 -7.25 8.67 -26.47
CA MET A 119 -8.24 8.97 -25.42
C MET A 119 -8.51 10.47 -25.31
N PHE A 120 -7.49 11.34 -25.35
CA PHE A 120 -7.67 12.78 -25.22
C PHE A 120 -8.07 13.48 -26.51
N PHE A 121 -7.47 13.09 -27.64
CA PHE A 121 -7.55 13.83 -28.90
C PHE A 121 -8.31 13.12 -30.02
N GLY A 122 -8.80 11.90 -29.75
CA GLY A 122 -9.42 11.02 -30.73
C GLY A 122 -10.93 11.16 -30.92
N TRP A 123 -11.63 11.92 -30.05
CA TRP A 123 -13.11 11.96 -29.97
C TRP A 123 -13.85 12.06 -31.30
N ASP A 124 -13.38 12.95 -32.18
CA ASP A 124 -13.99 13.18 -33.49
C ASP A 124 -13.07 12.76 -34.66
N LYS A 125 -11.95 12.06 -34.36
CA LYS A 125 -10.94 11.66 -35.35
C LYS A 125 -10.92 10.16 -35.63
N VAL A 126 -11.43 9.37 -34.68
CA VAL A 126 -11.47 7.90 -34.79
C VAL A 126 -12.89 7.40 -34.56
N SER A 127 -13.14 6.11 -34.88
CA SER A 127 -14.44 5.52 -34.60
C SER A 127 -14.73 5.49 -33.10
N LYS A 128 -16.00 5.63 -32.71
CA LYS A 128 -16.45 5.56 -31.29
C LYS A 128 -15.98 4.28 -30.59
N ARG A 129 -15.96 3.15 -31.33
CA ARG A 129 -15.51 1.87 -30.80
C ARG A 129 -14.00 1.89 -30.48
N PHE A 130 -13.19 2.43 -31.39
CA PHE A 130 -11.74 2.50 -31.22
C PHE A 130 -11.38 3.49 -30.10
N HIS A 131 -12.10 4.62 -29.99
CA HIS A 131 -11.92 5.59 -28.91
C HIS A 131 -12.19 4.94 -27.55
N LEU A 132 -13.35 4.29 -27.38
CA LEU A 132 -13.70 3.58 -26.15
C LEU A 132 -12.67 2.50 -25.78
N ALA A 133 -12.24 1.72 -26.79
CA ALA A 133 -11.19 0.71 -26.58
C ALA A 133 -9.88 1.34 -26.11
N SER A 134 -9.48 2.48 -26.69
CA SER A 134 -8.27 3.21 -26.27
C SER A 134 -8.38 3.74 -24.83
N THR A 135 -9.55 4.25 -24.44
CA THR A 135 -9.83 4.66 -23.08
C THR A 135 -9.67 3.49 -22.09
N TRP A 136 -10.30 2.35 -22.36
CA TRP A 136 -10.17 1.17 -21.50
C TRP A 136 -8.74 0.63 -21.47
N LEU A 137 -8.02 0.62 -22.60
CA LEU A 137 -6.62 0.16 -22.64
C LEU A 137 -5.70 1.07 -21.83
N THR A 138 -5.89 2.39 -21.86
CA THR A 138 -5.14 3.31 -21.00
C THR A 138 -5.36 3.00 -19.51
N ILE A 139 -6.60 2.77 -19.10
CA ILE A 139 -6.94 2.48 -17.70
C ILE A 139 -6.47 1.10 -17.27
N ILE A 140 -6.56 0.10 -18.16
CA ILE A 140 -6.00 -1.23 -17.91
C ILE A 140 -4.48 -1.13 -17.77
N GLY A 141 -3.80 -0.31 -18.59
CA GLY A 141 -2.38 -0.02 -18.44
C GLY A 141 -2.03 0.49 -17.07
N ALA A 142 -2.71 1.54 -16.59
CA ALA A 142 -2.53 2.09 -15.24
C ALA A 142 -2.80 1.06 -14.14
N THR A 143 -3.78 0.19 -14.33
CA THR A 143 -4.10 -0.88 -13.38
C THR A 143 -3.03 -1.98 -13.39
N LEU A 144 -2.47 -2.32 -14.56
CA LEU A 144 -1.36 -3.26 -14.68
C LEU A 144 -0.06 -2.71 -14.10
N SER A 145 0.20 -1.40 -14.25
CA SER A 145 1.32 -0.76 -13.54
C SER A 145 1.19 -0.96 -12.03
N ALA A 146 0.01 -0.67 -11.46
CA ALA A 146 -0.25 -0.96 -10.06
C ALA A 146 -0.09 -2.45 -9.69
N LEU A 147 -0.45 -3.37 -10.59
CA LEU A 147 -0.28 -4.82 -10.37
C LEU A 147 1.19 -5.19 -10.15
N TRP A 148 2.06 -4.77 -11.05
CA TRP A 148 3.46 -5.18 -11.03
C TRP A 148 4.20 -4.64 -9.80
N ILE A 149 4.04 -3.37 -9.47
CA ILE A 149 4.68 -2.82 -8.26
C ILE A 149 4.10 -3.42 -6.97
N LEU A 150 2.81 -3.77 -6.95
CA LEU A 150 2.19 -4.41 -5.79
C LEU A 150 2.60 -5.87 -5.62
N ILE A 151 2.90 -6.60 -6.71
CA ILE A 151 3.52 -7.93 -6.65
C ILE A 151 4.89 -7.83 -5.96
N ALA A 152 5.75 -6.90 -6.39
CA ALA A 152 7.05 -6.67 -5.77
C ALA A 152 6.91 -6.28 -4.29
N ASN A 153 5.99 -5.39 -3.96
CA ASN A 153 5.72 -4.98 -2.57
C ASN A 153 5.15 -6.13 -1.70
N ALA A 154 4.29 -6.97 -2.27
CA ALA A 154 3.74 -8.14 -1.58
C ALA A 154 4.83 -9.18 -1.26
N TRP A 155 5.76 -9.39 -2.20
CA TRP A 155 6.90 -10.26 -1.98
C TRP A 155 7.78 -9.76 -0.82
N MET A 156 8.01 -8.46 -0.68
CA MET A 156 8.74 -7.91 0.47
C MET A 156 8.09 -8.24 1.82
N GLN A 157 6.78 -8.46 1.85
CA GLN A 157 6.02 -8.79 3.07
C GLN A 157 5.87 -10.30 3.29
N ASN A 158 6.00 -11.11 2.24
CA ASN A 158 5.98 -12.57 2.29
C ASN A 158 6.86 -13.11 1.15
N PRO A 159 8.18 -13.24 1.37
CA PRO A 159 9.11 -13.70 0.36
C PRO A 159 8.88 -15.18 0.04
N VAL A 160 8.47 -15.45 -1.21
CA VAL A 160 8.19 -16.78 -1.76
C VAL A 160 8.76 -16.91 -3.17
N GLY A 161 8.89 -18.14 -3.69
CA GLY A 161 9.32 -18.40 -5.07
C GLY A 161 10.78 -18.02 -5.36
N MET A 162 11.61 -17.97 -4.32
CA MET A 162 13.02 -17.58 -4.41
C MET A 162 13.92 -18.59 -3.72
N HIS A 163 15.20 -18.58 -4.08
CA HIS A 163 16.27 -19.19 -3.31
C HIS A 163 17.42 -18.19 -3.14
N PHE A 164 18.18 -18.34 -2.07
CA PHE A 164 19.35 -17.51 -1.83
C PHE A 164 20.59 -18.14 -2.49
N ASN A 165 21.28 -17.36 -3.32
CA ASN A 165 22.55 -17.75 -3.93
C ASN A 165 23.72 -17.13 -3.12
N PRO A 166 24.51 -17.91 -2.39
CA PRO A 166 25.61 -17.39 -1.57
C PRO A 166 26.82 -16.92 -2.39
N ASP A 167 26.95 -17.36 -3.66
CA ASP A 167 28.05 -16.91 -4.52
C ASP A 167 27.85 -15.46 -4.93
N THR A 168 26.62 -15.07 -5.25
CA THR A 168 26.24 -13.72 -5.67
C THR A 168 25.74 -12.86 -4.50
N VAL A 169 25.42 -13.46 -3.36
CA VAL A 169 24.75 -12.83 -2.20
C VAL A 169 23.44 -12.16 -2.64
N ARG A 170 22.64 -12.90 -3.38
CA ARG A 170 21.36 -12.43 -3.94
C ARG A 170 20.26 -13.47 -3.73
N ASN A 171 19.03 -13.00 -3.58
CA ASN A 171 17.88 -13.84 -3.80
C ASN A 171 17.59 -13.92 -5.31
N GLU A 172 17.46 -15.13 -5.80
CA GLU A 172 17.18 -15.43 -7.20
C GLU A 172 15.79 -16.03 -7.32
N MET A 173 15.03 -15.56 -8.30
CA MET A 173 13.68 -16.06 -8.55
C MET A 173 13.76 -17.41 -9.28
N PHE A 174 13.17 -18.43 -8.71
CA PHE A 174 13.06 -19.74 -9.35
C PHE A 174 11.62 -20.06 -9.80
N ASP A 175 10.62 -19.42 -9.18
CA ASP A 175 9.22 -19.60 -9.56
C ASP A 175 8.49 -18.25 -9.64
N PHE A 176 8.42 -17.73 -10.86
CA PHE A 176 7.73 -16.48 -11.15
C PHE A 176 6.26 -16.50 -10.75
N TRP A 177 5.57 -17.62 -10.97
CA TRP A 177 4.14 -17.70 -10.68
C TRP A 177 3.86 -17.79 -9.18
N ALA A 178 4.74 -18.44 -8.40
CA ALA A 178 4.66 -18.40 -6.94
C ALA A 178 4.81 -16.96 -6.39
N VAL A 179 5.62 -16.12 -7.03
CA VAL A 179 5.75 -14.70 -6.68
C VAL A 179 4.51 -13.92 -7.11
N ALA A 180 4.16 -13.99 -8.41
CA ALA A 180 3.12 -13.14 -9.01
C ALA A 180 1.71 -13.48 -8.54
N LEU A 181 1.41 -14.76 -8.32
CA LEU A 181 0.10 -15.26 -7.90
C LEU A 181 0.04 -15.65 -6.42
N SER A 182 1.00 -15.20 -5.61
CA SER A 182 0.92 -15.44 -4.17
C SER A 182 -0.39 -14.87 -3.60
N PRO A 183 -1.03 -15.56 -2.64
CA PRO A 183 -2.26 -15.04 -2.03
C PRO A 183 -2.11 -13.62 -1.46
N VAL A 184 -0.91 -13.28 -0.96
CA VAL A 184 -0.59 -11.94 -0.46
C VAL A 184 -0.58 -10.93 -1.61
N ALA A 185 0.02 -11.26 -2.77
CA ALA A 185 0.06 -10.37 -3.93
C ALA A 185 -1.34 -10.12 -4.50
N ILE A 186 -2.13 -11.17 -4.70
CA ILE A 186 -3.49 -11.07 -5.21
C ILE A 186 -4.36 -10.20 -4.29
N ASN A 187 -4.36 -10.52 -3.00
CA ASN A 187 -5.18 -9.79 -2.04
C ASN A 187 -4.76 -8.33 -1.93
N LYS A 188 -3.46 -8.06 -1.87
CA LYS A 188 -2.92 -6.70 -1.80
C LYS A 188 -3.25 -5.87 -3.04
N PHE A 189 -3.15 -6.46 -4.22
CA PHE A 189 -3.53 -5.81 -5.47
C PHE A 189 -4.99 -5.36 -5.43
N PHE A 190 -5.93 -6.27 -5.16
CA PHE A 190 -7.35 -5.91 -5.12
C PHE A 190 -7.65 -4.90 -4.02
N HIS A 191 -7.12 -5.08 -2.82
CA HIS A 191 -7.35 -4.14 -1.71
C HIS A 191 -6.89 -2.72 -2.07
N THR A 192 -5.71 -2.59 -2.67
CA THR A 192 -5.12 -1.31 -3.04
C THR A 192 -5.88 -0.65 -4.20
N VAL A 193 -6.22 -1.40 -5.26
CA VAL A 193 -6.98 -0.87 -6.40
C VAL A 193 -8.38 -0.44 -5.97
N LEU A 194 -9.06 -1.24 -5.15
CA LEU A 194 -10.39 -0.90 -4.64
C LEU A 194 -10.37 0.36 -3.75
N SER A 195 -9.32 0.60 -2.99
CA SER A 195 -9.16 1.85 -2.24
C SER A 195 -9.05 3.06 -3.18
N GLY A 196 -8.35 2.90 -4.31
CA GLY A 196 -8.32 3.91 -5.37
C GLY A 196 -9.69 4.15 -6.01
N TRP A 197 -10.46 3.08 -6.24
CA TRP A 197 -11.82 3.18 -6.76
C TRP A 197 -12.75 3.96 -5.82
N ILE A 198 -12.65 3.71 -4.51
CA ILE A 198 -13.39 4.47 -3.48
C ILE A 198 -12.98 5.95 -3.53
N THR A 199 -11.69 6.25 -3.62
CA THR A 199 -11.18 7.63 -3.71
C THR A 199 -11.74 8.35 -4.94
N GLY A 200 -11.73 7.71 -6.12
CA GLY A 200 -12.33 8.26 -7.34
C GLY A 200 -13.84 8.48 -7.21
N ALA A 201 -14.57 7.55 -6.59
CA ALA A 201 -16.01 7.69 -6.33
C ALA A 201 -16.33 8.86 -5.40
N VAL A 202 -15.61 8.96 -4.29
CA VAL A 202 -15.72 10.09 -3.34
C VAL A 202 -15.42 11.41 -4.03
N PHE A 203 -14.37 11.47 -4.85
CA PHE A 203 -14.01 12.67 -5.61
C PHE A 203 -15.14 13.10 -6.56
N VAL A 204 -15.69 12.16 -7.33
CA VAL A 204 -16.80 12.45 -8.26
C VAL A 204 -18.03 12.96 -7.52
N ILE A 205 -18.42 12.32 -6.42
CA ILE A 205 -19.58 12.76 -5.61
C ILE A 205 -19.32 14.12 -4.97
N GLY A 206 -18.12 14.33 -4.42
CA GLY A 206 -17.74 15.58 -3.77
C GLY A 206 -17.75 16.79 -4.72
N ILE A 207 -17.13 16.66 -5.90
CA ILE A 207 -17.12 17.73 -6.92
C ILE A 207 -18.52 17.98 -7.48
N SER A 208 -19.29 16.92 -7.73
CA SER A 208 -20.69 17.05 -8.17
C SER A 208 -21.54 17.77 -7.10
N SER A 209 -21.31 17.47 -5.82
CA SER A 209 -21.95 18.13 -4.69
C SER A 209 -21.60 19.62 -4.62
N TRP A 210 -20.35 19.97 -4.93
CA TRP A 210 -19.94 21.39 -5.01
C TRP A 210 -20.72 22.15 -6.08
N TYR A 211 -20.96 21.54 -7.26
CA TYR A 211 -21.81 22.16 -8.29
C TYR A 211 -23.23 22.39 -7.81
N LEU A 212 -23.83 21.40 -7.12
CA LEU A 212 -25.18 21.52 -6.55
C LEU A 212 -25.24 22.62 -5.48
N LEU A 213 -24.25 22.73 -4.59
CA LEU A 213 -24.14 23.84 -3.62
C LEU A 213 -24.09 25.20 -4.30
N LYS A 214 -23.46 25.28 -5.48
CA LYS A 214 -23.41 26.50 -6.32
C LYS A 214 -24.61 26.66 -7.26
N LYS A 215 -25.60 25.77 -7.18
CA LYS A 215 -26.79 25.72 -8.06
C LYS A 215 -26.43 25.71 -9.56
N ARG A 216 -25.37 24.94 -9.90
CA ARG A 216 -24.86 24.79 -11.27
C ARG A 216 -24.86 23.34 -11.68
N GLU A 217 -24.95 23.09 -13.00
CA GLU A 217 -24.72 21.77 -13.61
C GLU A 217 -25.53 20.64 -12.94
N THR A 218 -26.81 20.91 -12.58
CA THR A 218 -27.62 20.01 -11.75
C THR A 218 -27.76 18.61 -12.36
N LYS A 219 -28.10 18.51 -13.66
CA LYS A 219 -28.26 17.21 -14.34
C LYS A 219 -26.95 16.45 -14.37
N PHE A 220 -25.84 17.11 -14.75
CA PHE A 220 -24.50 16.54 -14.75
C PHE A 220 -24.13 15.99 -13.37
N SER A 221 -24.37 16.78 -12.33
CA SER A 221 -24.03 16.42 -10.95
C SER A 221 -24.81 15.20 -10.47
N LEU A 222 -26.14 15.19 -10.67
CA LEU A 222 -27.00 14.10 -10.21
C LEU A 222 -26.68 12.78 -10.92
N GLU A 223 -26.44 12.80 -12.22
CA GLU A 223 -26.06 11.59 -12.96
C GLU A 223 -24.63 11.10 -12.59
N SER A 224 -23.68 12.03 -12.40
CA SER A 224 -22.34 11.68 -11.92
C SER A 224 -22.38 11.08 -10.50
N ILE A 225 -23.20 11.63 -9.59
CA ILE A 225 -23.40 11.10 -8.24
C ILE A 225 -23.96 9.68 -8.28
N LYS A 226 -24.95 9.40 -9.15
CA LYS A 226 -25.52 8.04 -9.28
C LYS A 226 -24.45 7.02 -9.70
N VAL A 227 -23.65 7.36 -10.72
CA VAL A 227 -22.57 6.48 -11.18
C VAL A 227 -21.51 6.32 -10.10
N GLY A 228 -21.02 7.43 -9.52
CA GLY A 228 -19.99 7.42 -8.49
C GLY A 228 -20.42 6.68 -7.24
N ALA A 229 -21.65 6.88 -6.76
CA ALA A 229 -22.14 6.24 -5.55
C ALA A 229 -22.36 4.72 -5.72
N LEU A 230 -22.88 4.28 -6.89
CA LEU A 230 -22.99 2.87 -7.18
C LEU A 230 -21.63 2.19 -7.29
N PHE A 231 -20.72 2.79 -8.03
CA PHE A 231 -19.36 2.29 -8.20
C PHE A 231 -18.61 2.24 -6.85
N GLY A 232 -18.68 3.30 -6.06
CA GLY A 232 -18.06 3.38 -4.74
C GLY A 232 -18.64 2.36 -3.75
N LEU A 233 -19.97 2.12 -3.78
CA LEU A 233 -20.59 1.10 -2.93
C LEU A 233 -20.11 -0.31 -3.30
N VAL A 234 -20.04 -0.64 -4.59
CA VAL A 234 -19.51 -1.94 -5.05
C VAL A 234 -18.05 -2.10 -4.62
N ALA A 235 -17.22 -1.08 -4.85
CA ALA A 235 -15.82 -1.08 -4.40
C ALA A 235 -15.70 -1.26 -2.88
N SER A 236 -16.58 -0.60 -2.10
CA SER A 236 -16.56 -0.68 -0.64
C SER A 236 -16.97 -2.06 -0.10
N VAL A 237 -17.90 -2.75 -0.75
CA VAL A 237 -18.25 -4.14 -0.39
C VAL A 237 -17.07 -5.08 -0.68
N LEU A 238 -16.45 -4.92 -1.84
CA LEU A 238 -15.30 -5.76 -2.23
C LEU A 238 -14.08 -5.51 -1.34
N ILE A 239 -13.84 -4.25 -0.91
CA ILE A 239 -12.70 -3.93 -0.04
C ILE A 239 -12.85 -4.51 1.37
N LEU A 240 -14.06 -4.71 1.86
CA LEU A 240 -14.30 -5.42 3.13
C LEU A 240 -13.77 -6.85 3.05
N TRP A 241 -14.07 -7.55 1.96
CA TRP A 241 -13.61 -8.92 1.75
C TRP A 241 -12.08 -9.01 1.65
N THR A 242 -11.45 -8.11 0.86
CA THR A 242 -9.98 -8.08 0.78
C THR A 242 -9.33 -7.57 2.06
N GLY A 243 -10.01 -6.72 2.84
CA GLY A 243 -9.57 -6.28 4.16
C GLY A 243 -9.52 -7.42 5.18
N ASP A 244 -10.56 -8.26 5.21
CA ASP A 244 -10.60 -9.48 6.00
C ASP A 244 -9.46 -10.45 5.60
N GLY A 245 -9.26 -10.67 4.29
CA GLY A 245 -8.13 -11.44 3.76
C GLY A 245 -6.77 -10.87 4.17
N SER A 246 -6.63 -9.54 4.20
CA SER A 246 -5.39 -8.88 4.64
C SER A 246 -5.14 -9.11 6.13
N ALA A 247 -6.15 -9.03 6.99
CA ALA A 247 -6.02 -9.28 8.42
C ALA A 247 -5.54 -10.71 8.69
N TYR A 248 -6.16 -11.70 8.02
CA TYR A 248 -5.74 -13.08 8.10
C TYR A 248 -4.28 -13.29 7.65
N GLN A 249 -3.90 -12.74 6.48
CA GLN A 249 -2.53 -12.90 5.96
C GLN A 249 -1.49 -12.21 6.85
N VAL A 250 -1.81 -11.05 7.41
CA VAL A 250 -0.92 -10.36 8.36
C VAL A 250 -0.72 -11.20 9.61
N ALA A 251 -1.78 -11.82 10.15
CA ALA A 251 -1.66 -12.75 11.28
C ALA A 251 -0.71 -13.92 10.98
N GLN A 252 -0.85 -14.52 9.81
CA GLN A 252 -0.08 -15.72 9.41
C GLN A 252 1.38 -15.40 9.02
N LYS A 253 1.67 -14.22 8.49
CA LYS A 253 2.97 -13.87 7.89
C LYS A 253 3.74 -12.79 8.66
N GLN A 254 3.06 -11.93 9.37
CA GLN A 254 3.63 -10.76 10.06
C GLN A 254 2.98 -10.57 11.44
N PRO A 255 3.07 -11.58 12.34
CA PRO A 255 2.35 -11.54 13.63
C PRO A 255 2.76 -10.35 14.51
N MET A 256 4.02 -9.89 14.47
CA MET A 256 4.45 -8.68 15.19
C MET A 256 3.73 -7.42 14.69
N LYS A 257 3.49 -7.33 13.39
CA LYS A 257 2.69 -6.24 12.79
C LYS A 257 1.24 -6.30 13.26
N LEU A 258 0.63 -7.50 13.31
CA LEU A 258 -0.72 -7.67 13.86
C LEU A 258 -0.78 -7.20 15.31
N ALA A 259 0.15 -7.66 16.13
CA ALA A 259 0.21 -7.29 17.54
C ALA A 259 0.37 -5.77 17.73
N ALA A 260 1.22 -5.12 16.93
CA ALA A 260 1.42 -3.67 16.98
C ALA A 260 0.18 -2.89 16.50
N MET A 261 -0.47 -3.31 15.41
CA MET A 261 -1.68 -2.62 14.90
C MET A 261 -2.90 -2.81 15.81
N GLU A 262 -2.89 -3.85 16.66
CA GLU A 262 -3.92 -4.09 17.67
C GLU A 262 -3.58 -3.54 19.06
N GLY A 263 -2.33 -3.06 19.27
CA GLY A 263 -1.85 -2.69 20.60
C GLY A 263 -1.86 -3.87 21.56
N LEU A 264 -1.72 -5.08 21.02
CA LEU A 264 -1.77 -6.33 21.77
C LEU A 264 -0.38 -6.65 22.33
N TYR A 265 -0.16 -6.34 23.59
CA TYR A 265 1.11 -6.66 24.25
C TYR A 265 1.13 -8.10 24.75
N GLU A 266 0.07 -8.55 25.41
CA GLU A 266 -0.11 -9.92 25.90
C GLU A 266 -1.14 -10.64 25.04
N GLY A 267 -0.76 -11.81 24.52
CA GLY A 267 -1.64 -12.65 23.73
C GLY A 267 -2.57 -13.51 24.57
N GLY A 268 -3.47 -14.21 23.91
CA GLY A 268 -4.41 -15.12 24.58
C GLY A 268 -5.33 -15.85 23.63
N ASN A 269 -6.09 -16.76 24.18
CA ASN A 269 -7.17 -17.45 23.48
C ASN A 269 -8.42 -16.58 23.44
N GLY A 270 -9.15 -16.61 22.33
CA GLY A 270 -10.38 -15.84 22.22
C GLY A 270 -10.19 -14.33 22.33
N THR A 271 -9.08 -13.82 21.81
CA THR A 271 -8.70 -12.40 21.90
C THR A 271 -9.71 -11.51 21.18
N GLY A 272 -10.15 -10.43 21.85
CA GLY A 272 -11.06 -9.43 21.31
C GLY A 272 -10.35 -8.43 20.40
N LEU A 273 -11.06 -7.98 19.34
CA LEU A 273 -10.62 -6.87 18.51
C LEU A 273 -10.89 -5.53 19.22
N VAL A 274 -9.90 -4.68 19.34
CA VAL A 274 -10.10 -3.31 19.84
C VAL A 274 -10.77 -2.47 18.76
N ALA A 275 -12.06 -2.20 18.90
CA ALA A 275 -12.80 -1.36 17.96
C ALA A 275 -12.43 0.13 18.13
N ILE A 276 -12.41 0.61 19.37
CA ILE A 276 -12.01 1.97 19.75
C ILE A 276 -11.07 1.84 20.94
N GLY A 277 -9.95 2.56 20.94
CA GLY A 277 -9.01 2.55 22.05
C GLY A 277 -8.15 3.80 22.11
N LEU A 278 -7.76 4.17 23.30
CA LEU A 278 -6.80 5.22 23.58
C LEU A 278 -5.58 4.57 24.25
N LEU A 279 -4.47 4.55 23.52
CA LEU A 279 -3.22 4.00 24.06
C LEU A 279 -2.73 4.82 25.24
N ASN A 280 -2.14 4.11 26.20
CA ASN A 280 -1.51 4.76 27.37
C ASN A 280 -0.12 5.26 26.98
N PRO A 281 0.16 6.58 27.07
CA PRO A 281 1.46 7.14 26.75
C PRO A 281 2.57 6.68 27.70
N ASP A 282 2.22 6.23 28.90
CA ASP A 282 3.19 5.71 29.87
C ASP A 282 3.67 4.29 29.53
N LYS A 283 3.01 3.61 28.57
CA LYS A 283 3.46 2.31 28.03
C LYS A 283 4.59 2.56 27.03
N THR A 284 5.82 2.61 27.50
CA THR A 284 7.02 2.95 26.70
C THR A 284 7.82 1.73 26.25
N SER A 285 7.66 0.58 26.91
CA SER A 285 8.35 -0.67 26.62
C SER A 285 7.41 -1.86 26.71
N TYR A 286 7.73 -2.92 25.98
CA TYR A 286 7.03 -4.19 26.14
C TYR A 286 7.30 -4.85 27.51
N LYS A 287 8.38 -4.47 28.19
CA LYS A 287 8.79 -5.02 29.50
C LYS A 287 8.12 -4.33 30.70
N ASP A 288 7.52 -3.16 30.51
CA ASP A 288 6.89 -2.46 31.62
C ASP A 288 5.50 -3.06 31.95
N ASN A 289 5.09 -3.00 33.23
CA ASN A 289 3.79 -3.51 33.69
C ASN A 289 2.66 -2.46 33.55
N VAL A 290 2.82 -1.48 32.66
CA VAL A 290 1.82 -0.46 32.40
C VAL A 290 0.73 -1.02 31.49
N ASN A 291 -0.55 -0.74 31.83
CA ASN A 291 -1.66 -1.12 30.95
C ASN A 291 -1.51 -0.41 29.59
N PRO A 292 -1.56 -1.14 28.46
CA PRO A 292 -1.42 -0.55 27.14
C PRO A 292 -2.52 0.45 26.76
N PHE A 293 -3.68 0.41 27.41
CA PHE A 293 -4.79 1.30 27.13
C PHE A 293 -5.21 2.09 28.37
N ILE A 294 -5.50 3.38 28.19
CA ILE A 294 -6.27 4.19 29.15
C ILE A 294 -7.73 3.78 29.09
N PHE A 295 -8.23 3.53 27.87
CA PHE A 295 -9.58 3.13 27.59
C PHE A 295 -9.62 2.31 26.30
N ASP A 296 -10.41 1.23 26.31
CA ASP A 296 -10.67 0.43 25.11
C ASP A 296 -12.08 -0.18 25.12
N ILE A 297 -12.64 -0.31 23.92
CA ILE A 297 -13.86 -1.07 23.65
C ILE A 297 -13.47 -2.21 22.71
N LYS A 298 -13.64 -3.44 23.20
CA LYS A 298 -13.32 -4.67 22.44
C LYS A 298 -14.57 -5.38 21.96
N ILE A 299 -14.50 -5.91 20.75
CA ILE A 299 -15.46 -6.90 20.25
C ILE A 299 -14.90 -8.27 20.63
N PRO A 300 -15.53 -9.01 21.56
CA PRO A 300 -14.99 -10.28 22.07
C PRO A 300 -14.74 -11.28 20.95
N LYS A 301 -13.63 -12.03 21.04
CA LYS A 301 -13.26 -13.13 20.14
C LYS A 301 -13.03 -12.77 18.66
N LEU A 302 -13.30 -11.52 18.26
CA LEU A 302 -13.26 -11.14 16.84
C LEU A 302 -11.83 -11.14 16.31
N LEU A 303 -10.81 -10.77 17.11
CA LEU A 303 -9.43 -10.79 16.65
C LEU A 303 -8.95 -12.23 16.40
N SER A 304 -9.25 -13.16 17.30
CA SER A 304 -8.94 -14.59 17.09
C SER A 304 -9.60 -15.14 15.82
N PHE A 305 -10.86 -14.80 15.59
CA PHE A 305 -11.55 -15.21 14.37
C PHE A 305 -10.93 -14.64 13.09
N LEU A 306 -10.59 -13.35 13.07
CA LEU A 306 -9.95 -12.71 11.92
C LEU A 306 -8.56 -13.25 11.65
N ALA A 307 -7.79 -13.52 12.71
CA ALA A 307 -6.42 -14.00 12.63
C ALA A 307 -6.29 -15.47 12.22
N GLU A 308 -7.18 -16.34 12.76
CA GLU A 308 -7.01 -17.81 12.67
C GLU A 308 -8.25 -18.53 12.13
N ARG A 309 -9.34 -17.83 11.86
CA ARG A 309 -10.65 -18.42 11.46
C ARG A 309 -11.27 -19.30 12.56
N ASP A 310 -10.79 -19.16 13.77
CA ASP A 310 -11.30 -19.81 14.96
C ASP A 310 -11.46 -18.77 16.08
N VAL A 311 -12.64 -18.73 16.69
CA VAL A 311 -12.98 -17.75 17.73
C VAL A 311 -12.22 -17.95 19.05
N ASP A 312 -11.71 -19.14 19.29
CA ASP A 312 -11.00 -19.51 20.50
C ASP A 312 -9.48 -19.71 20.26
N ALA A 313 -9.00 -19.47 19.02
CA ALA A 313 -7.59 -19.58 18.69
C ALA A 313 -6.72 -18.62 19.50
N TYR A 314 -5.48 -19.04 19.74
CA TYR A 314 -4.47 -18.20 20.39
C TYR A 314 -3.93 -17.16 19.42
N VAL A 315 -3.91 -15.89 19.85
CA VAL A 315 -3.26 -14.78 19.12
C VAL A 315 -2.10 -14.27 19.97
N PRO A 316 -0.84 -14.36 19.51
CA PRO A 316 0.32 -13.89 20.28
C PRO A 316 0.38 -12.37 20.32
N GLY A 317 0.71 -11.81 21.49
CA GLY A 317 1.03 -10.40 21.67
C GLY A 317 2.53 -10.12 21.48
N ILE A 318 2.90 -8.85 21.59
CA ILE A 318 4.29 -8.38 21.42
C ILE A 318 5.24 -9.11 22.36
N VAL A 319 4.88 -9.24 23.64
CA VAL A 319 5.71 -9.92 24.65
C VAL A 319 5.93 -11.40 24.27
N ASN A 320 4.85 -12.11 23.91
CA ASN A 320 4.93 -13.51 23.52
C ASN A 320 5.80 -13.72 22.27
N LEU A 321 5.72 -12.80 21.29
CA LEU A 321 6.52 -12.88 20.06
C LEU A 321 8.01 -12.62 20.32
N ILE A 322 8.33 -11.86 21.36
CA ILE A 322 9.72 -11.60 21.76
C ILE A 322 10.25 -12.71 22.66
N GLU A 323 9.50 -13.12 23.66
CA GLU A 323 9.95 -14.11 24.64
C GLU A 323 9.88 -15.55 24.13
N GLY A 324 8.99 -15.82 23.17
CA GLY A 324 8.81 -17.18 22.64
C GLY A 324 8.14 -18.11 23.64
N GLY A 325 8.33 -19.42 23.48
CA GLY A 325 7.91 -20.45 24.42
C GLY A 325 6.42 -20.78 24.42
N TYR A 326 5.59 -20.06 23.66
CA TYR A 326 4.16 -20.39 23.52
C TYR A 326 3.94 -21.41 22.42
N GLU A 327 2.87 -22.20 22.56
CA GLU A 327 2.45 -23.14 21.53
C GLU A 327 1.68 -22.39 20.44
N THR A 328 2.15 -22.53 19.20
CA THR A 328 1.46 -21.96 18.03
C THR A 328 0.23 -22.81 17.68
N ASN A 329 -0.74 -22.21 16.96
CA ASN A 329 -1.92 -22.95 16.48
C ASN A 329 -1.57 -24.12 15.52
N LYS A 330 -0.28 -24.30 15.18
CA LYS A 330 0.24 -25.42 14.39
C LYS A 330 0.89 -26.52 15.26
N GLY A 331 0.80 -26.41 16.57
CA GLY A 331 1.36 -27.39 17.50
C GLY A 331 2.89 -27.34 17.63
N THR A 332 3.52 -26.21 17.27
CA THR A 332 4.96 -26.00 17.42
C THR A 332 5.23 -24.95 18.49
N VAL A 333 6.33 -25.13 19.24
CA VAL A 333 6.77 -24.09 20.19
C VAL A 333 7.46 -22.95 19.44
N ALA A 334 7.03 -21.73 19.69
CA ALA A 334 7.59 -20.53 19.08
C ALA A 334 8.98 -20.22 19.64
N LEU A 335 9.94 -19.95 18.76
CA LEU A 335 11.27 -19.47 19.14
C LEU A 335 11.18 -18.03 19.67
N SER A 336 11.98 -17.73 20.68
CA SER A 336 12.20 -16.36 21.15
C SER A 336 12.92 -15.50 20.09
N ALA A 337 12.81 -14.17 20.22
CA ALA A 337 13.58 -13.24 19.39
C ALA A 337 15.10 -13.44 19.57
N ALA A 338 15.55 -13.76 20.80
CA ALA A 338 16.97 -14.02 21.09
C ALA A 338 17.47 -15.26 20.32
N GLU A 339 16.73 -16.37 20.33
CA GLU A 339 17.09 -17.57 19.56
C GLU A 339 17.08 -17.33 18.05
N LYS A 340 16.15 -16.51 17.53
CA LYS A 340 16.13 -16.11 16.11
C LYS A 340 17.35 -15.25 15.76
N ILE A 341 17.74 -14.33 16.65
CA ILE A 341 18.94 -13.49 16.47
C ILE A 341 20.20 -14.38 16.44
N GLU A 342 20.34 -15.32 17.36
CA GLU A 342 21.47 -16.27 17.38
C GLU A 342 21.55 -17.08 16.08
N LYS A 343 20.43 -17.67 15.63
CA LYS A 343 20.36 -18.38 14.35
C LYS A 343 20.72 -17.48 13.16
N GLY A 344 20.28 -16.25 13.18
CA GLY A 344 20.64 -15.26 12.14
C GLY A 344 22.13 -14.93 12.13
N GLN A 345 22.74 -14.80 13.30
CA GLN A 345 24.20 -14.60 13.41
C GLN A 345 24.97 -15.82 12.89
N ILE A 346 24.51 -17.02 13.18
CA ILE A 346 25.06 -18.26 12.62
C ILE A 346 24.97 -18.25 11.08
N ALA A 347 23.84 -17.85 10.52
CA ALA A 347 23.65 -17.79 9.07
C ALA A 347 24.60 -16.75 8.41
N ILE A 348 24.77 -15.58 9.01
CA ILE A 348 25.70 -14.55 8.52
C ILE A 348 27.16 -15.05 8.57
N GLN A 349 27.55 -15.70 9.67
CA GLN A 349 28.90 -16.28 9.80
C GLN A 349 29.13 -17.39 8.79
N ALA A 350 28.15 -18.31 8.63
CA ALA A 350 28.20 -19.40 7.66
C ALA A 350 28.36 -18.89 6.22
N LEU A 351 27.69 -17.79 5.85
CA LEU A 351 27.90 -17.14 4.55
C LEU A 351 29.34 -16.63 4.38
N ALA A 352 29.90 -16.02 5.42
CA ALA A 352 31.28 -15.52 5.39
C ALA A 352 32.28 -16.68 5.25
N ASP A 353 32.07 -17.77 5.98
CA ASP A 353 32.91 -18.98 5.94
C ASP A 353 32.80 -19.70 4.60
N TYR A 354 31.59 -19.82 4.05
CA TYR A 354 31.36 -20.36 2.70
C TYR A 354 32.18 -19.60 1.65
N ARG A 355 32.06 -18.26 1.62
CA ARG A 355 32.76 -17.41 0.65
C ARG A 355 34.28 -17.50 0.80
N LYS A 356 34.76 -17.65 2.03
CA LYS A 356 36.20 -17.86 2.31
C LYS A 356 36.65 -19.23 1.77
N ALA A 357 35.92 -20.30 2.10
CA ALA A 357 36.24 -21.66 1.66
C ALA A 357 36.21 -21.80 0.13
N VAL A 358 35.25 -21.18 -0.56
CA VAL A 358 35.21 -21.13 -2.03
C VAL A 358 36.46 -20.42 -2.60
N LYS A 359 36.84 -19.27 -2.01
CA LYS A 359 38.07 -18.56 -2.40
C LYS A 359 39.33 -19.39 -2.19
N ASP A 360 39.39 -20.12 -1.08
CA ASP A 360 40.53 -20.98 -0.71
C ASP A 360 40.48 -22.36 -1.43
N LYS A 361 39.43 -22.60 -2.26
CA LYS A 361 39.17 -23.84 -3.00
C LYS A 361 38.98 -25.09 -2.10
N ASP A 362 38.56 -24.89 -0.85
CA ASP A 362 38.25 -25.95 0.10
C ASP A 362 36.74 -26.34 -0.06
N GLN A 363 36.51 -27.39 -0.87
CA GLN A 363 35.16 -27.87 -1.16
C GLN A 363 34.46 -28.49 0.07
N VAL A 364 35.22 -29.10 1.01
CA VAL A 364 34.66 -29.70 2.20
C VAL A 364 34.14 -28.63 3.16
N ALA A 365 34.97 -27.63 3.45
CA ALA A 365 34.58 -26.49 4.28
C ALA A 365 33.45 -25.67 3.64
N ALA A 366 33.48 -25.49 2.31
CA ALA A 366 32.39 -24.83 1.60
C ALA A 366 31.04 -25.58 1.71
N GLY A 367 31.07 -26.93 1.57
CA GLY A 367 29.87 -27.76 1.74
C GLY A 367 29.27 -27.65 3.14
N GLN A 368 30.11 -27.73 4.17
CA GLN A 368 29.67 -27.64 5.58
C GLN A 368 29.06 -26.25 5.88
N ALA A 369 29.75 -25.19 5.45
CA ALA A 369 29.27 -23.82 5.63
C ALA A 369 27.95 -23.59 4.87
N ARG A 370 27.80 -24.15 3.67
CA ARG A 370 26.55 -24.08 2.89
C ARG A 370 25.39 -24.74 3.62
N THR A 371 25.57 -25.94 4.15
CA THR A 371 24.54 -26.64 4.91
C THR A 371 24.09 -25.81 6.12
N LEU A 372 25.05 -25.29 6.89
CA LEU A 372 24.75 -24.46 8.06
C LEU A 372 24.01 -23.15 7.68
N LEU A 373 24.36 -22.54 6.56
CA LEU A 373 23.67 -21.38 6.01
C LEU A 373 22.23 -21.74 5.66
N ASP A 374 21.99 -22.79 4.90
CA ASP A 374 20.68 -23.19 4.42
C ASP A 374 19.73 -23.54 5.59
N GLU A 375 20.23 -24.20 6.64
CA GLU A 375 19.46 -24.50 7.86
C GLU A 375 19.01 -23.26 8.65
N ASN A 376 19.77 -22.18 8.59
CA ASN A 376 19.53 -20.98 9.38
C ASN A 376 19.10 -19.76 8.53
N PHE A 377 19.01 -19.89 7.22
CA PHE A 377 18.71 -18.77 6.31
C PHE A 377 17.36 -18.10 6.58
N ALA A 378 16.38 -18.84 7.05
CA ALA A 378 15.07 -18.30 7.43
C ALA A 378 15.15 -17.20 8.51
N TYR A 379 16.25 -17.17 9.27
CA TYR A 379 16.53 -16.16 10.30
C TYR A 379 17.64 -15.18 9.91
N PHE A 380 18.08 -15.17 8.66
CA PHE A 380 19.24 -14.40 8.21
C PHE A 380 19.15 -12.92 8.58
N GLY A 381 17.98 -12.30 8.40
CA GLY A 381 17.76 -10.89 8.72
C GLY A 381 17.84 -10.57 10.22
N TYR A 382 17.47 -11.52 11.08
CA TYR A 382 17.58 -11.34 12.53
C TYR A 382 19.02 -11.17 13.02
N GLY A 383 19.99 -11.73 12.31
CA GLY A 383 21.42 -11.57 12.65
C GLY A 383 21.94 -10.13 12.60
N TYR A 384 21.22 -9.21 11.98
CA TYR A 384 21.51 -7.77 11.98
C TYR A 384 20.86 -7.01 13.13
N ILE A 385 19.91 -7.63 13.84
CA ILE A 385 19.17 -7.01 14.96
C ILE A 385 20.03 -7.08 16.22
N LYS A 386 20.14 -5.95 16.92
CA LYS A 386 20.97 -5.84 18.13
C LYS A 386 20.18 -6.07 19.41
N ASP A 387 18.97 -5.54 19.47
CA ASP A 387 18.06 -5.67 20.61
C ASP A 387 16.72 -6.25 20.14
N PRO A 388 16.19 -7.29 20.80
CA PRO A 388 14.84 -7.78 20.53
C PRO A 388 13.75 -6.71 20.47
N ALA A 389 13.92 -5.60 21.20
CA ALA A 389 13.00 -4.45 21.17
C ALA A 389 12.93 -3.78 19.79
N ASP A 390 14.02 -3.85 19.00
CA ASP A 390 14.07 -3.27 17.65
C ASP A 390 13.13 -3.98 16.67
N LEU A 391 12.62 -5.19 17.02
CA LEU A 391 11.64 -5.93 16.23
C LEU A 391 10.22 -5.36 16.32
N VAL A 392 9.97 -4.50 17.32
CA VAL A 392 8.64 -3.95 17.55
C VAL A 392 8.45 -2.69 16.72
N PRO A 393 7.51 -2.66 15.76
CA PRO A 393 7.21 -1.44 15.03
C PRO A 393 6.56 -0.41 15.96
N HIS A 394 6.51 0.86 15.52
CA HIS A 394 5.94 1.94 16.31
C HIS A 394 4.44 1.70 16.56
N VAL A 395 4.10 1.16 17.74
CA VAL A 395 2.76 0.70 18.10
C VAL A 395 1.73 1.81 17.92
N GLY A 396 1.97 3.01 18.48
CA GLY A 396 1.01 4.12 18.41
C GLY A 396 0.68 4.53 16.97
N LEU A 397 1.70 4.65 16.11
CA LEU A 397 1.51 5.00 14.71
C LEU A 397 0.70 3.93 13.97
N THR A 398 1.06 2.67 14.15
CA THR A 398 0.41 1.54 13.48
C THR A 398 -1.03 1.35 13.97
N PHE A 399 -1.26 1.44 15.27
CA PHE A 399 -2.57 1.30 15.91
C PHE A 399 -3.56 2.36 15.43
N TYR A 400 -3.20 3.66 15.55
CA TYR A 400 -4.13 4.73 15.19
C TYR A 400 -4.35 4.80 13.67
N SER A 401 -3.34 4.57 12.86
CA SER A 401 -3.50 4.52 11.40
C SER A 401 -4.46 3.43 10.97
N PHE A 402 -4.39 2.25 11.59
CA PHE A 402 -5.32 1.16 11.30
C PHE A 402 -6.77 1.55 11.64
N ARG A 403 -7.01 2.15 12.82
CA ARG A 403 -8.36 2.61 13.22
C ARG A 403 -8.90 3.68 12.30
N VAL A 404 -8.09 4.67 11.94
CA VAL A 404 -8.48 5.72 11.00
C VAL A 404 -8.91 5.12 9.67
N MET A 405 -8.13 4.19 9.11
CA MET A 405 -8.45 3.51 7.85
C MET A 405 -9.79 2.76 7.93
N VAL A 406 -9.99 1.95 8.97
CA VAL A 406 -11.19 1.11 9.12
C VAL A 406 -12.45 1.94 9.38
N ILE A 407 -12.37 2.93 10.27
CA ILE A 407 -13.51 3.81 10.61
C ILE A 407 -13.93 4.61 9.38
N LEU A 408 -12.99 5.18 8.64
CA LEU A 408 -13.29 5.90 7.40
C LEU A 408 -13.85 4.96 6.32
N GLY A 409 -13.36 3.73 6.21
CA GLY A 409 -13.94 2.72 5.33
C GLY A 409 -15.42 2.46 5.62
N GLY A 410 -15.78 2.29 6.88
CA GLY A 410 -17.18 2.17 7.32
C GLY A 410 -18.02 3.42 7.00
N TYR A 411 -17.45 4.60 7.21
CA TYR A 411 -18.09 5.87 6.85
C TYR A 411 -18.35 5.99 5.34
N PHE A 412 -17.43 5.58 4.48
CA PHE A 412 -17.63 5.64 3.02
C PHE A 412 -18.79 4.75 2.56
N ILE A 413 -18.95 3.56 3.14
CA ILE A 413 -20.08 2.69 2.86
C ILE A 413 -21.40 3.41 3.15
N LEU A 414 -21.52 4.02 4.33
CA LEU A 414 -22.71 4.78 4.72
C LEU A 414 -22.95 5.96 3.78
N LEU A 415 -21.91 6.70 3.42
CA LEU A 415 -22.02 7.81 2.47
C LEU A 415 -22.58 7.35 1.12
N PHE A 416 -22.05 6.26 0.55
CA PHE A 416 -22.51 5.74 -0.74
C PHE A 416 -23.95 5.23 -0.69
N ILE A 417 -24.33 4.53 0.38
CA ILE A 417 -25.71 4.08 0.58
C ILE A 417 -26.68 5.28 0.63
N VAL A 418 -26.35 6.28 1.46
CA VAL A 418 -27.17 7.49 1.59
C VAL A 418 -27.22 8.25 0.27
N ALA A 419 -26.09 8.45 -0.40
CA ALA A 419 -26.04 9.13 -1.69
C ALA A 419 -26.90 8.42 -2.75
N LEU A 420 -26.89 7.09 -2.82
CA LEU A 420 -27.73 6.32 -3.74
C LEU A 420 -29.23 6.44 -3.43
N ILE A 421 -29.61 6.32 -2.15
CA ILE A 421 -31.01 6.44 -1.74
C ILE A 421 -31.55 7.82 -2.06
N TRP A 422 -30.81 8.89 -1.71
CA TRP A 422 -31.22 10.27 -1.97
C TRP A 422 -31.27 10.60 -3.46
N SER A 423 -30.31 10.08 -4.25
CA SER A 423 -30.29 10.25 -5.71
C SER A 423 -31.48 9.56 -6.39
N LYS A 424 -31.81 8.32 -5.99
CA LYS A 424 -32.96 7.58 -6.53
C LYS A 424 -34.30 8.28 -6.20
N LYS A 425 -34.40 8.92 -5.05
CA LYS A 425 -35.59 9.68 -4.63
C LYS A 425 -35.62 11.11 -5.18
N ASN A 426 -34.65 11.52 -6.03
CA ASN A 426 -34.46 12.86 -6.55
C ASN A 426 -34.35 13.95 -5.45
N LYS A 427 -33.95 13.57 -4.23
CA LYS A 427 -33.82 14.49 -3.08
C LYS A 427 -32.39 14.98 -2.83
N PHE A 428 -31.40 14.45 -3.55
CA PHE A 428 -30.00 14.82 -3.32
C PHE A 428 -29.75 16.31 -3.62
N ALA A 429 -30.41 16.87 -4.65
CA ALA A 429 -30.27 18.28 -5.03
C ALA A 429 -30.70 19.24 -3.91
N ASP A 430 -31.63 18.83 -3.04
CA ASP A 430 -32.16 19.66 -1.95
C ASP A 430 -31.44 19.38 -0.61
N ALA A 431 -30.66 18.30 -0.52
CA ALA A 431 -30.01 17.85 0.71
C ALA A 431 -28.65 18.54 0.93
N ARG A 432 -28.66 19.83 1.28
CA ARG A 432 -27.42 20.63 1.45
C ARG A 432 -26.43 20.03 2.44
N TRP A 433 -26.92 19.43 3.53
CA TRP A 433 -26.04 18.76 4.50
C TRP A 433 -25.25 17.59 3.88
N LEU A 434 -25.90 16.81 3.01
CA LEU A 434 -25.27 15.68 2.33
C LEU A 434 -24.27 16.16 1.27
N GLN A 435 -24.58 17.27 0.59
CA GLN A 435 -23.65 17.90 -0.35
C GLN A 435 -22.38 18.38 0.34
N TRP A 436 -22.51 19.03 1.50
CA TRP A 436 -21.35 19.44 2.30
C TRP A 436 -20.58 18.24 2.85
N ALA A 437 -21.26 17.24 3.40
CA ALA A 437 -20.64 16.00 3.86
C ALA A 437 -19.83 15.34 2.72
N SER A 438 -20.44 15.19 1.54
CA SER A 438 -19.78 14.60 0.38
C SER A 438 -18.54 15.39 -0.07
N LEU A 439 -18.62 16.72 -0.07
CA LEU A 439 -17.48 17.57 -0.45
C LEU A 439 -16.30 17.41 0.52
N TRP A 440 -16.57 17.43 1.83
CA TRP A 440 -15.56 17.29 2.86
C TRP A 440 -15.07 15.84 3.03
N THR A 441 -15.70 14.88 2.40
CA THR A 441 -15.21 13.49 2.36
C THR A 441 -14.01 13.33 1.43
N ILE A 442 -13.79 14.23 0.46
CA ILE A 442 -12.64 14.13 -0.46
C ILE A 442 -11.31 13.98 0.30
N PRO A 443 -10.90 14.88 1.21
CA PRO A 443 -9.66 14.71 1.96
C PRO A 443 -9.66 13.46 2.85
N LEU A 444 -10.81 13.02 3.35
CA LEU A 444 -10.90 11.83 4.20
C LEU A 444 -10.54 10.54 3.43
N ALA A 445 -10.86 10.46 2.12
CA ALA A 445 -10.47 9.32 1.29
C ALA A 445 -8.95 9.22 1.15
N TYR A 446 -8.26 10.34 0.97
CA TYR A 446 -6.79 10.38 0.95
C TYR A 446 -6.18 10.03 2.31
N ILE A 447 -6.75 10.55 3.40
CA ILE A 447 -6.30 10.21 4.76
C ILE A 447 -6.42 8.71 5.01
N ALA A 448 -7.53 8.08 4.62
CA ALA A 448 -7.71 6.64 4.77
C ALA A 448 -6.66 5.84 3.96
N GLY A 449 -6.38 6.25 2.73
CA GLY A 449 -5.36 5.61 1.88
C GLY A 449 -3.95 5.76 2.46
N GLN A 450 -3.57 6.95 2.93
CA GLN A 450 -2.28 7.20 3.58
C GLN A 450 -2.15 6.39 4.88
N ALA A 451 -3.21 6.35 5.69
CA ALA A 451 -3.24 5.54 6.91
C ALA A 451 -3.03 4.05 6.61
N GLY A 452 -3.64 3.53 5.54
CA GLY A 452 -3.42 2.16 5.07
C GLY A 452 -1.95 1.87 4.72
N TRP A 453 -1.26 2.80 4.05
CA TRP A 453 0.16 2.66 3.74
C TRP A 453 1.05 2.75 4.98
N ILE A 454 0.72 3.61 5.93
CA ILE A 454 1.43 3.67 7.22
C ILE A 454 1.33 2.32 7.94
N VAL A 455 0.16 1.69 7.98
CA VAL A 455 -0.01 0.34 8.54
C VAL A 455 0.81 -0.69 7.76
N ALA A 456 0.75 -0.65 6.43
CA ALA A 456 1.41 -1.62 5.58
C ALA A 456 2.93 -1.56 5.72
N GLU A 457 3.53 -0.38 5.66
CA GLU A 457 4.98 -0.17 5.58
C GLU A 457 5.61 0.23 6.92
N GLY A 458 4.96 1.07 7.71
CA GLY A 458 5.37 1.40 9.07
C GLY A 458 5.24 0.19 10.01
N GLY A 459 4.14 -0.56 9.89
CA GLY A 459 3.94 -1.79 10.65
C GLY A 459 4.86 -2.95 10.25
N ARG A 460 5.52 -2.88 9.09
CA ARG A 460 6.52 -3.86 8.66
C ARG A 460 7.92 -3.62 9.26
N GLN A 461 8.19 -2.44 9.78
CA GLN A 461 9.50 -2.15 10.35
C GLN A 461 9.84 -3.11 11.51
N PRO A 462 11.13 -3.52 11.65
CA PRO A 462 12.32 -2.96 10.98
C PRO A 462 12.63 -3.57 9.60
N TRP A 463 11.75 -4.34 9.02
CA TRP A 463 12.03 -5.12 7.81
C TRP A 463 11.89 -4.31 6.51
N ALA A 464 12.86 -4.41 5.64
CA ALA A 464 12.71 -4.14 4.21
C ALA A 464 12.14 -5.36 3.49
N ILE A 465 12.67 -6.58 3.81
CA ILE A 465 12.10 -7.86 3.41
C ILE A 465 11.87 -8.66 4.69
N GLN A 466 10.64 -9.09 4.89
CA GLN A 466 10.21 -9.76 6.11
C GLN A 466 11.17 -10.89 6.51
N ASP A 467 11.69 -10.85 7.72
CA ASP A 467 12.59 -11.80 8.36
C ASP A 467 13.98 -12.00 7.70
N ILE A 468 14.17 -11.49 6.46
CA ILE A 468 15.38 -11.76 5.66
C ILE A 468 16.31 -10.54 5.59
N LEU A 469 15.77 -9.33 5.43
CA LEU A 469 16.58 -8.13 5.28
C LEU A 469 15.99 -6.96 6.07
N PRO A 470 16.67 -6.49 7.12
CA PRO A 470 16.20 -5.30 7.83
C PRO A 470 16.55 -4.02 7.03
N THR A 471 15.79 -2.97 7.30
CA THR A 471 15.97 -1.65 6.69
C THR A 471 17.41 -1.11 6.88
N SER A 472 18.00 -1.37 8.05
CA SER A 472 19.38 -0.96 8.36
C SER A 472 20.45 -1.56 7.44
N ALA A 473 20.22 -2.77 6.92
CA ALA A 473 21.13 -3.44 5.97
C ALA A 473 20.83 -3.10 4.50
N SER A 474 19.68 -2.47 4.24
CA SER A 474 19.17 -2.21 2.89
C SER A 474 19.67 -0.92 2.26
N VAL A 475 20.08 0.07 3.07
CA VAL A 475 20.46 1.42 2.61
C VAL A 475 21.78 1.43 1.85
N SER A 476 21.88 2.33 0.89
CA SER A 476 23.13 2.61 0.15
C SER A 476 24.18 3.25 1.05
N LYS A 477 25.45 3.06 0.70
CA LYS A 477 26.58 3.74 1.37
C LYS A 477 26.70 5.16 0.82
N LEU A 478 25.95 6.08 1.38
CA LEU A 478 25.92 7.50 1.00
C LEU A 478 26.32 8.39 2.18
N ALA A 479 26.71 9.63 1.89
CA ALA A 479 26.82 10.65 2.93
C ALA A 479 25.39 11.08 3.36
N THR A 480 25.16 11.16 4.66
CA THR A 480 23.87 11.59 5.23
C THR A 480 23.42 12.95 4.68
N SER A 481 24.38 13.89 4.51
CA SER A 481 24.11 15.22 3.93
C SER A 481 23.57 15.16 2.49
N SER A 482 23.98 14.17 1.70
CA SER A 482 23.46 14.00 0.33
C SER A 482 21.98 13.59 0.35
N VAL A 483 21.61 12.67 1.25
CA VAL A 483 20.21 12.24 1.41
C VAL A 483 19.36 13.37 1.98
N GLN A 484 19.86 14.14 2.94
CA GLN A 484 19.18 15.34 3.45
C GLN A 484 18.91 16.35 2.34
N THR A 485 19.90 16.62 1.50
CA THR A 485 19.76 17.55 0.38
C THR A 485 18.67 17.08 -0.59
N THR A 486 18.71 15.81 -1.01
CA THR A 486 17.69 15.27 -1.93
C THR A 486 16.32 15.22 -1.28
N PHE A 487 16.20 14.94 0.01
CA PHE A 487 14.93 15.00 0.75
C PHE A 487 14.30 16.40 0.65
N PHE A 488 15.04 17.47 0.94
CA PHE A 488 14.49 18.83 0.88
C PHE A 488 14.21 19.28 -0.57
N VAL A 489 15.02 18.85 -1.54
CA VAL A 489 14.76 19.11 -2.97
C VAL A 489 13.44 18.44 -3.39
N PHE A 490 13.22 17.17 -3.02
CA PHE A 490 11.98 16.47 -3.36
C PHE A 490 10.78 17.04 -2.61
N LEU A 491 10.92 17.37 -1.33
CA LEU A 491 9.86 18.03 -0.57
C LEU A 491 9.41 19.33 -1.26
N PHE A 492 10.35 20.16 -1.67
CA PHE A 492 10.05 21.39 -2.39
C PHE A 492 9.41 21.12 -3.74
N LEU A 493 10.02 20.26 -4.57
CA LEU A 493 9.54 19.93 -5.90
C LEU A 493 8.10 19.37 -5.87
N PHE A 494 7.85 18.36 -5.04
CA PHE A 494 6.53 17.73 -4.94
C PHE A 494 5.48 18.68 -4.38
N THR A 495 5.85 19.54 -3.43
CA THR A 495 4.93 20.57 -2.93
C THR A 495 4.54 21.55 -4.02
N VAL A 496 5.50 22.00 -4.83
CA VAL A 496 5.23 22.90 -5.98
C VAL A 496 4.33 22.19 -7.01
N LEU A 497 4.62 20.94 -7.35
CA LEU A 497 3.80 20.15 -8.28
C LEU A 497 2.37 19.97 -7.76
N LEU A 498 2.21 19.64 -6.47
CA LEU A 498 0.90 19.49 -5.84
C LEU A 498 0.10 20.80 -5.86
N ILE A 499 0.74 21.93 -5.51
CA ILE A 499 0.09 23.24 -5.56
C ILE A 499 -0.33 23.58 -7.00
N ALA A 500 0.53 23.32 -7.97
CA ALA A 500 0.25 23.56 -9.39
C ALA A 500 -0.94 22.69 -9.86
N GLU A 501 -0.94 21.40 -9.53
CA GLU A 501 -2.03 20.48 -9.86
C GLU A 501 -3.37 20.94 -9.26
N ILE A 502 -3.39 21.18 -7.94
CA ILE A 502 -4.60 21.67 -7.26
C ILE A 502 -5.09 22.96 -7.92
N GLY A 503 -4.20 23.87 -8.25
CA GLY A 503 -4.54 25.13 -8.95
C GLY A 503 -5.18 24.88 -10.32
N ILE A 504 -4.59 24.00 -11.13
CA ILE A 504 -5.11 23.64 -12.46
C ILE A 504 -6.44 22.89 -12.34
N MET A 505 -6.52 21.93 -11.41
CA MET A 505 -7.70 21.14 -11.12
C MET A 505 -8.88 22.04 -10.70
N VAL A 506 -8.66 22.92 -9.74
CA VAL A 506 -9.67 23.89 -9.27
C VAL A 506 -10.11 24.81 -10.39
N LYS A 507 -9.20 25.29 -11.25
CA LYS A 507 -9.54 26.12 -12.43
C LYS A 507 -10.40 25.33 -13.42
N ALA A 508 -10.07 24.07 -13.69
CA ALA A 508 -10.85 23.19 -14.56
C ALA A 508 -12.26 22.93 -13.99
N ILE A 509 -12.35 22.64 -12.68
CA ILE A 509 -13.62 22.43 -11.98
C ILE A 509 -14.47 23.71 -12.00
N LYS A 510 -13.89 24.88 -11.74
CA LYS A 510 -14.61 26.15 -11.78
C LYS A 510 -15.16 26.47 -13.17
N LYS A 511 -14.43 26.13 -14.25
CA LYS A 511 -14.90 26.26 -15.64
C LYS A 511 -16.13 25.38 -15.88
N GLY A 512 -16.13 24.14 -15.37
CA GLY A 512 -17.20 23.17 -15.51
C GLY A 512 -17.17 22.40 -16.82
N PRO A 513 -18.11 21.44 -17.01
CA PRO A 513 -18.31 20.78 -18.28
C PRO A 513 -18.70 21.80 -19.36
N GLU A 514 -18.24 21.57 -20.59
CA GLU A 514 -18.52 22.50 -21.70
C GLU A 514 -20.03 22.51 -21.99
N ARG A 515 -20.61 23.71 -21.95
CA ARG A 515 -22.00 23.92 -22.33
C ARG A 515 -22.09 23.80 -23.85
N GLY A 516 -22.94 22.88 -24.32
CA GLY A 516 -23.24 22.71 -25.73
C GLY A 516 -24.16 23.82 -26.23
#